data_6add44c7d14b16b63a274ee6e977a703
#
_entry.id   6add44c7d14b16b63a274ee6e977a703
#
_cell.length_a   1.000
_cell.length_b   1.000
_cell.length_c   1.000
_cell.angle_alpha   90.00
_cell.angle_beta   90.00
_cell.angle_gamma   90.00
#
_symmetry.space_group_name_H-M   'P 1'
#
loop_
_entity.id
_entity.type
_entity.pdbx_description
1 polymer ?
#
loop_
_entity_poly.entity_id
_entity_poly.type
_entity_poly.pdbx_seq_one_letter_code
_entity_poly.pdbx_strand_id
1 'polypeptide(L)'
;MGKIIAIANQKGGVGKSTITFNLSTFLSERYKKNVLVIDLDTQGNISNTLIEGCTPTGTAVKIMKHEGLQTKDLFDKDLDLTKLRPMKATHGIDLVYTESNDLSLSKSVFQNLDEGSISPVEGMKAFDANVKKIAEEYDFVIMDFPPFIGDHVLSALLVCDYAISPVLPVSYCLEGITNFLASLKLVDKEDCFLGVILNNVDKSWINHQATADKLKEILQDNIYKTVLYHRSPYDKSQYSNTPLYTQQAWRVAAEEFDSFVRETIERINKKDNCNLSLD
;
A
#
# COMPACT_ATOMS: atom_id res chain seq x y z
N MET A 1 -11.05 -1.43 15.62
CA MET A 1 -10.39 -2.13 14.53
C MET A 1 -9.71 -1.08 13.66
N GLY A 2 -8.44 -1.26 13.37
CA GLY A 2 -7.67 -0.35 12.51
C GLY A 2 -8.27 -0.20 11.12
N LYS A 3 -8.02 0.94 10.49
CA LYS A 3 -8.48 1.22 9.12
C LYS A 3 -7.54 0.56 8.11
N ILE A 4 -8.08 -0.33 7.27
CA ILE A 4 -7.30 -1.10 6.30
C ILE A 4 -7.33 -0.38 4.95
N ILE A 5 -6.18 0.14 4.52
CA ILE A 5 -6.04 0.97 3.31
C ILE A 5 -5.19 0.23 2.27
N ALA A 6 -5.77 -0.03 1.11
CA ALA A 6 -5.07 -0.58 -0.05
C ALA A 6 -4.47 0.54 -0.91
N ILE A 7 -3.16 0.44 -1.22
CA ILE A 7 -2.49 1.28 -2.22
C ILE A 7 -2.30 0.45 -3.48
N ALA A 8 -3.22 0.58 -4.44
CA ALA A 8 -3.35 -0.37 -5.53
C ALA A 8 -3.56 0.30 -6.90
N ASN A 9 -2.90 -0.24 -7.91
CA ASN A 9 -3.10 0.05 -9.33
C ASN A 9 -2.44 -1.06 -10.15
N GLN A 10 -3.07 -1.50 -11.23
CA GLN A 10 -2.53 -2.56 -12.09
C GLN A 10 -1.35 -2.11 -12.95
N LYS A 11 -1.04 -0.82 -12.99
CA LYS A 11 0.11 -0.30 -13.73
C LYS A 11 1.36 -0.29 -12.87
N GLY A 12 2.47 -0.81 -13.41
CA GLY A 12 3.79 -0.72 -12.78
C GLY A 12 4.34 0.71 -12.80
N GLY A 13 5.19 1.06 -11.83
CA GLY A 13 5.89 2.34 -11.80
C GLY A 13 5.05 3.57 -11.46
N VAL A 14 3.82 3.41 -10.98
CA VAL A 14 2.95 4.53 -10.59
C VAL A 14 3.23 5.05 -9.18
N GLY A 15 4.17 4.44 -8.44
CA GLY A 15 4.61 4.88 -7.12
C GLY A 15 3.83 4.29 -5.95
N LYS A 16 3.24 3.09 -6.07
CA LYS A 16 2.53 2.42 -4.97
C LYS A 16 3.40 2.31 -3.72
N SER A 17 4.52 1.61 -3.80
CA SER A 17 5.41 1.39 -2.65
C SER A 17 5.99 2.70 -2.09
N THR A 18 6.25 3.70 -2.95
CA THR A 18 6.69 5.03 -2.50
C THR A 18 5.62 5.75 -1.68
N ILE A 19 4.35 5.64 -2.10
CA ILE A 19 3.22 6.18 -1.35
C ILE A 19 3.00 5.37 -0.07
N THR A 20 3.06 4.05 -0.13
CA THR A 20 2.97 3.16 1.05
C THR A 20 4.02 3.55 2.09
N PHE A 21 5.29 3.69 1.70
CA PHE A 21 6.38 4.09 2.59
C PHE A 21 6.11 5.44 3.26
N ASN A 22 5.84 6.47 2.46
CA ASN A 22 5.65 7.80 3.01
C ASN A 22 4.35 7.92 3.82
N LEU A 23 3.25 7.28 3.40
CA LEU A 23 1.99 7.29 4.16
C LEU A 23 2.17 6.64 5.53
N SER A 24 2.81 5.46 5.57
CA SER A 24 3.04 4.74 6.82
C SER A 24 3.99 5.51 7.76
N THR A 25 5.06 6.12 7.25
CA THR A 25 5.98 6.91 8.08
C THR A 25 5.34 8.20 8.60
N PHE A 26 4.53 8.90 7.79
CA PHE A 26 3.78 10.07 8.27
C PHE A 26 2.80 9.68 9.37
N LEU A 27 2.01 8.64 9.16
CA LEU A 27 1.04 8.18 10.17
C LEU A 27 1.74 7.74 11.46
N SER A 28 2.81 6.95 11.37
CA SER A 28 3.51 6.43 12.54
C SER A 28 4.31 7.51 13.27
N GLU A 29 5.30 8.13 12.63
CA GLU A 29 6.21 9.04 13.34
C GLU A 29 5.67 10.46 13.50
N ARG A 30 5.04 11.02 12.45
CA ARG A 30 4.56 12.40 12.50
C ARG A 30 3.23 12.52 13.25
N TYR A 31 2.32 11.58 13.04
CA TYR A 31 0.98 11.58 13.64
C TYR A 31 0.80 10.60 14.80
N LYS A 32 1.88 9.89 15.19
CA LYS A 32 1.93 9.01 16.37
C LYS A 32 0.84 7.93 16.39
N LYS A 33 0.48 7.41 15.22
CA LYS A 33 -0.48 6.31 15.08
C LYS A 33 0.25 4.96 15.06
N ASN A 34 -0.41 3.91 15.56
CA ASN A 34 0.07 2.54 15.44
C ASN A 34 -0.20 2.05 14.02
N VAL A 35 0.86 1.77 13.26
CA VAL A 35 0.78 1.45 11.83
C VAL A 35 1.35 0.07 11.57
N LEU A 36 0.57 -0.75 10.85
CA LEU A 36 1.03 -1.99 10.23
C LEU A 36 1.14 -1.78 8.72
N VAL A 37 2.21 -2.28 8.13
CA VAL A 37 2.35 -2.44 6.67
C VAL A 37 2.27 -3.91 6.32
N ILE A 38 1.50 -4.27 5.29
CA ILE A 38 1.46 -5.62 4.71
C ILE A 38 1.93 -5.53 3.26
N ASP A 39 3.02 -6.21 2.95
CA ASP A 39 3.61 -6.27 1.61
C ASP A 39 3.00 -7.42 0.80
N LEU A 40 2.21 -7.11 -0.21
CA LEU A 40 1.59 -8.09 -1.11
C LEU A 40 2.37 -8.28 -2.42
N ASP A 41 3.44 -7.51 -2.63
CA ASP A 41 4.27 -7.64 -3.83
C ASP A 41 5.33 -8.71 -3.63
N THR A 42 5.34 -9.72 -4.50
CA THR A 42 6.36 -10.78 -4.51
C THR A 42 7.79 -10.27 -4.72
N GLN A 43 7.96 -9.02 -5.15
CA GLN A 43 9.26 -8.37 -5.22
C GLN A 43 9.79 -7.92 -3.86
N GLY A 44 8.93 -7.79 -2.84
CA GLY A 44 9.33 -7.41 -1.49
C GLY A 44 9.91 -6.00 -1.37
N ASN A 45 9.55 -5.08 -2.26
CA ASN A 45 10.17 -3.76 -2.33
C ASN A 45 9.97 -2.94 -1.06
N ILE A 46 8.74 -2.89 -0.54
CA ILE A 46 8.46 -2.14 0.70
C ILE A 46 9.03 -2.86 1.92
N SER A 47 9.03 -4.20 1.93
CA SER A 47 9.66 -5.01 2.96
C SER A 47 11.15 -4.70 3.07
N ASN A 48 11.88 -4.75 1.97
CA ASN A 48 13.31 -4.42 1.95
C ASN A 48 13.57 -2.99 2.43
N THR A 49 12.75 -2.03 2.00
CA THR A 49 12.89 -0.64 2.45
C THR A 49 12.73 -0.52 3.96
N LEU A 50 11.70 -1.12 4.54
CA LEU A 50 11.38 -0.96 5.96
C LEU A 50 12.27 -1.78 6.90
N ILE A 51 12.82 -2.92 6.43
CA ILE A 51 13.67 -3.79 7.26
C ILE A 51 15.10 -3.25 7.34
N GLU A 52 15.69 -2.88 6.21
CA GLU A 52 17.14 -2.66 6.15
C GLU A 52 17.56 -1.22 5.86
N GLY A 53 16.63 -0.38 5.41
CA GLY A 53 17.02 0.88 4.77
C GLY A 53 17.99 0.61 3.62
N CYS A 54 17.65 0.96 2.40
CA CYS A 54 18.53 0.75 1.26
C CYS A 54 19.94 1.24 1.56
N THR A 55 20.90 0.33 1.56
CA THR A 55 22.31 0.74 1.60
C THR A 55 22.65 1.41 0.27
N PRO A 56 23.39 2.53 0.24
CA PRO A 56 23.72 3.26 -0.98
C PRO A 56 24.48 2.44 -2.04
N THR A 57 24.91 1.24 -1.70
CA THR A 57 25.78 0.39 -2.53
C THR A 57 25.05 -0.61 -3.42
N GLY A 58 23.70 -0.65 -3.39
CA GLY A 58 22.93 -1.58 -4.25
C GLY A 58 23.26 -3.06 -4.04
N THR A 59 24.06 -3.38 -3.04
CA THR A 59 24.35 -4.76 -2.67
C THR A 59 23.07 -5.27 -2.01
N ALA A 60 22.39 -6.20 -2.66
CA ALA A 60 21.33 -6.97 -2.04
C ALA A 60 21.92 -7.56 -0.75
N VAL A 61 21.63 -6.92 0.40
CA VAL A 61 21.95 -7.51 1.68
C VAL A 61 21.16 -8.80 1.69
N LYS A 62 21.84 -9.93 1.81
CA LYS A 62 21.22 -11.23 1.99
C LYS A 62 20.17 -11.05 3.06
N ILE A 63 18.91 -11.19 2.70
CA ILE A 63 17.82 -11.21 3.67
C ILE A 63 18.20 -12.32 4.65
N MET A 64 18.67 -11.93 5.83
CA MET A 64 18.78 -12.88 6.95
C MET A 64 17.35 -13.35 7.16
N LYS A 65 17.13 -14.63 7.37
CA LYS A 65 15.80 -15.16 7.71
C LYS A 65 15.29 -14.34 8.89
N HIS A 66 14.36 -13.44 8.61
CA HIS A 66 13.76 -12.63 9.67
C HIS A 66 12.76 -13.50 10.41
N GLU A 67 12.83 -13.47 11.73
CA GLU A 67 11.81 -14.10 12.57
C GLU A 67 10.62 -13.15 12.64
N GLY A 68 9.57 -13.43 11.90
CA GLY A 68 8.37 -12.61 11.86
C GLY A 68 7.32 -13.15 10.89
N LEU A 69 6.11 -12.61 11.00
CA LEU A 69 4.98 -12.99 10.17
C LEU A 69 5.20 -12.58 8.71
N GLN A 70 5.10 -13.53 7.81
CA GLN A 70 5.15 -13.29 6.37
C GLN A 70 3.74 -13.17 5.79
N THR A 71 3.62 -12.47 4.68
CA THR A 71 2.32 -12.29 4.02
C THR A 71 1.68 -13.61 3.59
N LYS A 72 2.47 -14.60 3.19
CA LYS A 72 1.97 -15.95 2.86
C LYS A 72 1.35 -16.67 4.06
N ASP A 73 1.84 -16.43 5.28
CA ASP A 73 1.33 -17.08 6.48
C ASP A 73 -0.10 -16.62 6.81
N LEU A 74 -0.50 -15.44 6.34
CA LEU A 74 -1.86 -14.94 6.53
C LEU A 74 -2.94 -15.81 5.85
N PHE A 75 -2.54 -16.65 4.90
CA PHE A 75 -3.44 -17.59 4.20
C PHE A 75 -3.60 -18.92 4.96
N ASP A 76 -2.87 -19.10 6.06
CA ASP A 76 -3.00 -20.29 6.89
C ASP A 76 -4.15 -20.13 7.90
N LYS A 77 -5.12 -21.05 7.84
CA LYS A 77 -6.27 -21.08 8.77
C LYS A 77 -5.87 -21.42 10.22
N ASP A 78 -4.75 -22.10 10.39
CA ASP A 78 -4.23 -22.55 11.68
C ASP A 78 -3.15 -21.60 12.24
N LEU A 79 -3.02 -20.40 11.66
CA LEU A 79 -2.07 -19.37 12.07
C LEU A 79 -2.27 -18.97 13.54
N ASP A 80 -1.26 -19.21 14.36
CA ASP A 80 -1.24 -18.82 15.77
C ASP A 80 -0.53 -17.46 15.93
N LEU A 81 -1.32 -16.40 15.91
CA LEU A 81 -0.83 -15.03 16.09
C LEU A 81 -0.25 -14.74 17.50
N THR A 82 -0.32 -15.66 18.44
CA THR A 82 0.39 -15.53 19.73
C THR A 82 1.86 -15.93 19.62
N LYS A 83 2.18 -16.77 18.65
CA LYS A 83 3.55 -17.27 18.39
C LYS A 83 4.24 -16.55 17.25
N LEU A 84 3.50 -16.21 16.19
CA LEU A 84 4.03 -15.55 15.01
C LEU A 84 3.38 -14.17 14.84
N ARG A 85 4.18 -13.12 14.97
CA ARG A 85 3.74 -11.73 15.02
C ARG A 85 4.35 -10.90 13.89
N PRO A 86 3.70 -9.80 13.47
CA PRO A 86 4.34 -8.80 12.64
C PRO A 86 5.70 -8.39 13.24
N MET A 87 6.71 -8.24 12.39
CA MET A 87 8.02 -7.83 12.85
C MET A 87 8.06 -6.32 13.12
N LYS A 88 8.88 -5.91 14.07
CA LYS A 88 9.19 -4.48 14.27
C LYS A 88 10.14 -4.02 13.17
N ALA A 89 9.70 -3.07 12.39
CA ALA A 89 10.47 -2.45 11.31
C ALA A 89 10.97 -1.05 11.71
N THR A 90 11.55 -0.33 10.77
CA THR A 90 11.99 1.06 10.99
C THR A 90 10.80 2.00 11.18
N HIS A 91 11.04 3.18 11.69
CA HIS A 91 10.05 4.27 11.84
C HIS A 91 8.85 3.93 12.74
N GLY A 92 9.03 2.98 13.70
CA GLY A 92 7.93 2.57 14.60
C GLY A 92 6.78 1.85 13.89
N ILE A 93 7.03 1.34 12.68
CA ILE A 93 6.08 0.58 11.87
C ILE A 93 6.24 -0.91 12.19
N ASP A 94 5.13 -1.61 12.28
CA ASP A 94 5.12 -3.07 12.24
C ASP A 94 4.93 -3.56 10.81
N LEU A 95 5.52 -4.70 10.48
CA LEU A 95 5.54 -5.21 9.12
C LEU A 95 5.18 -6.70 9.05
N VAL A 96 4.24 -7.01 8.19
CA VAL A 96 4.06 -8.35 7.63
C VAL A 96 4.78 -8.35 6.29
N TYR A 97 5.91 -9.04 6.24
CA TYR A 97 6.84 -8.91 5.12
C TYR A 97 6.68 -9.98 4.05
N THR A 98 7.15 -9.68 2.86
CA THR A 98 7.32 -10.62 1.75
C THR A 98 8.80 -10.73 1.42
N GLU A 99 9.33 -11.94 1.35
CA GLU A 99 10.70 -12.17 0.89
C GLU A 99 10.79 -11.88 -0.61
N SER A 100 11.88 -11.21 -1.02
CA SER A 100 12.08 -10.87 -2.43
C SER A 100 12.11 -12.12 -3.31
N ASN A 101 11.33 -12.11 -4.38
CA ASN A 101 11.13 -13.20 -5.30
C ASN A 101 10.50 -14.46 -4.68
N ASP A 102 9.77 -14.31 -3.56
CA ASP A 102 9.00 -15.41 -3.00
C ASP A 102 7.77 -15.73 -3.86
N LEU A 103 7.95 -16.66 -4.78
CA LEU A 103 6.88 -17.15 -5.63
C LEU A 103 5.82 -17.96 -4.85
N SER A 104 6.06 -18.29 -3.59
CA SER A 104 5.11 -19.02 -2.77
C SER A 104 3.87 -18.18 -2.44
N LEU A 105 4.01 -16.84 -2.35
CA LEU A 105 2.88 -15.95 -2.16
C LEU A 105 1.88 -16.03 -3.33
N SER A 106 2.36 -16.05 -4.56
CA SER A 106 1.51 -16.21 -5.74
C SER A 106 0.99 -17.65 -5.91
N LYS A 107 1.70 -18.62 -5.34
CA LYS A 107 1.34 -20.04 -5.38
C LYS A 107 0.48 -20.46 -4.19
N SER A 108 0.61 -19.81 -3.04
CA SER A 108 -0.01 -20.22 -1.78
C SER A 108 -1.54 -20.30 -1.86
N VAL A 109 -2.15 -19.56 -2.77
CA VAL A 109 -3.60 -19.62 -2.99
C VAL A 109 -4.03 -20.75 -3.93
N PHE A 110 -3.15 -21.27 -4.84
CA PHE A 110 -3.55 -22.18 -5.91
C PHE A 110 -2.78 -23.49 -6.06
N GLN A 111 -1.58 -23.64 -5.57
CA GLN A 111 -0.72 -24.76 -5.94
C GLN A 111 -0.53 -25.86 -4.91
N ASN A 112 -1.19 -25.79 -3.78
CA ASN A 112 -1.20 -26.94 -2.87
C ASN A 112 -2.37 -27.90 -3.20
N LEU A 113 -2.68 -28.13 -4.46
CA LEU A 113 -3.69 -29.11 -4.89
C LEU A 113 -3.19 -30.56 -4.82
N ASP A 114 -1.90 -30.76 -4.50
CA ASP A 114 -1.34 -32.08 -4.24
C ASP A 114 -1.14 -32.29 -2.74
N GLU A 115 -1.88 -33.22 -2.16
CA GLU A 115 -1.75 -33.77 -0.81
C GLU A 115 -2.15 -32.83 0.38
N GLY A 116 -3.43 -32.58 0.56
CA GLY A 116 -3.99 -32.02 1.82
C GLY A 116 -4.08 -30.50 1.87
N SER A 117 -4.10 -29.86 0.75
CA SER A 117 -4.08 -28.42 0.58
C SER A 117 -5.43 -27.75 0.85
N ILE A 118 -5.34 -26.56 1.44
CA ILE A 118 -6.46 -25.64 1.66
C ILE A 118 -7.02 -25.21 0.31
N SER A 119 -8.35 -25.24 0.16
CA SER A 119 -8.97 -24.70 -1.06
C SER A 119 -8.71 -23.18 -1.16
N PRO A 120 -8.66 -22.59 -2.37
CA PRO A 120 -8.50 -21.14 -2.54
C PRO A 120 -9.48 -20.33 -1.70
N VAL A 121 -10.71 -20.78 -1.58
CA VAL A 121 -11.75 -20.13 -0.76
C VAL A 121 -11.42 -20.17 0.73
N GLU A 122 -10.85 -21.27 1.22
CA GLU A 122 -10.42 -21.37 2.62
C GLU A 122 -9.22 -20.45 2.89
N GLY A 123 -8.25 -20.38 1.98
CA GLY A 123 -7.13 -19.45 2.08
C GLY A 123 -7.58 -17.97 2.09
N MET A 124 -8.54 -17.60 1.23
CA MET A 124 -9.13 -16.26 1.22
C MET A 124 -9.84 -15.94 2.55
N LYS A 125 -10.60 -16.89 3.11
CA LYS A 125 -11.25 -16.74 4.42
C LYS A 125 -10.25 -16.65 5.55
N ALA A 126 -9.18 -17.43 5.52
CA ALA A 126 -8.10 -17.37 6.49
C ALA A 126 -7.41 -16.00 6.45
N PHE A 127 -7.09 -15.50 5.27
CA PHE A 127 -6.51 -14.17 5.08
C PHE A 127 -7.41 -13.07 5.69
N ASP A 128 -8.70 -13.07 5.36
CA ASP A 128 -9.68 -12.11 5.90
C ASP A 128 -9.71 -12.16 7.44
N ALA A 129 -9.81 -13.35 8.01
CA ALA A 129 -9.88 -13.54 9.47
C ALA A 129 -8.59 -13.09 10.17
N ASN A 130 -7.43 -13.50 9.63
CA ASN A 130 -6.12 -13.19 10.21
C ASN A 130 -5.80 -11.70 10.12
N VAL A 131 -6.06 -11.06 8.97
CA VAL A 131 -5.84 -9.61 8.81
C VAL A 131 -6.76 -8.81 9.72
N LYS A 132 -8.05 -9.14 9.81
CA LYS A 132 -9.00 -8.46 10.73
C LYS A 132 -8.55 -8.57 12.17
N LYS A 133 -8.13 -9.77 12.60
CA LYS A 133 -7.65 -9.99 13.96
C LYS A 133 -6.39 -9.19 14.27
N ILE A 134 -5.43 -9.13 13.35
CA ILE A 134 -4.22 -8.32 13.51
C ILE A 134 -4.57 -6.84 13.54
N ALA A 135 -5.47 -6.39 12.67
CA ALA A 135 -5.87 -4.99 12.55
C ALA A 135 -6.48 -4.39 13.83
N GLU A 136 -6.96 -5.22 14.77
CA GLU A 136 -7.48 -4.75 16.05
C GLU A 136 -6.44 -4.03 16.92
N GLU A 137 -5.14 -4.31 16.69
CA GLU A 137 -4.02 -3.76 17.47
C GLU A 137 -3.45 -2.44 16.87
N TYR A 138 -3.94 -2.02 15.71
CA TYR A 138 -3.42 -0.87 14.98
C TYR A 138 -4.49 0.19 14.72
N ASP A 139 -4.04 1.43 14.52
CA ASP A 139 -4.91 2.52 14.02
C ASP A 139 -5.08 2.39 12.50
N PHE A 140 -4.00 2.04 11.80
CA PHE A 140 -3.99 1.87 10.35
C PHE A 140 -3.23 0.62 9.93
N VAL A 141 -3.77 -0.07 8.93
CA VAL A 141 -3.10 -1.15 8.19
C VAL A 141 -2.96 -0.69 6.74
N ILE A 142 -1.74 -0.52 6.26
CA ILE A 142 -1.47 -0.10 4.88
C ILE A 142 -1.00 -1.31 4.08
N MET A 143 -1.69 -1.61 3.00
CA MET A 143 -1.34 -2.74 2.13
C MET A 143 -0.69 -2.23 0.84
N ASP A 144 0.52 -2.69 0.54
CA ASP A 144 1.23 -2.42 -0.72
C ASP A 144 0.94 -3.50 -1.75
N PHE A 145 0.39 -3.12 -2.88
CA PHE A 145 -0.11 -4.04 -3.90
C PHE A 145 0.86 -4.19 -5.08
N PRO A 146 0.99 -5.41 -5.66
CA PRO A 146 1.72 -5.61 -6.91
C PRO A 146 1.00 -4.96 -8.11
N PRO A 147 1.68 -4.88 -9.28
CA PRO A 147 1.08 -4.31 -10.49
C PRO A 147 0.18 -5.28 -11.29
N PHE A 148 -0.20 -6.39 -10.69
CA PHE A 148 -1.05 -7.41 -11.33
C PHE A 148 -2.11 -7.92 -10.36
N ILE A 149 -3.17 -8.52 -10.89
CA ILE A 149 -4.23 -9.15 -10.10
C ILE A 149 -3.94 -10.66 -10.02
N GLY A 150 -3.80 -11.13 -8.79
CA GLY A 150 -3.78 -12.54 -8.43
C GLY A 150 -4.76 -12.77 -7.29
N ASP A 151 -4.95 -14.02 -6.87
CA ASP A 151 -5.96 -14.30 -5.84
C ASP A 151 -5.57 -13.76 -4.46
N HIS A 152 -4.27 -13.69 -4.14
CA HIS A 152 -3.79 -13.00 -2.96
C HIS A 152 -4.16 -11.50 -2.97
N VAL A 153 -4.14 -10.87 -4.16
CA VAL A 153 -4.57 -9.48 -4.36
C VAL A 153 -6.08 -9.36 -4.18
N LEU A 154 -6.87 -10.27 -4.75
CA LEU A 154 -8.33 -10.28 -4.56
C LEU A 154 -8.70 -10.50 -3.10
N SER A 155 -7.99 -11.40 -2.40
CA SER A 155 -8.16 -11.62 -0.95
C SER A 155 -7.93 -10.33 -0.14
N ALA A 156 -6.88 -9.58 -0.50
CA ALA A 156 -6.57 -8.31 0.15
C ALA A 156 -7.60 -7.21 -0.17
N LEU A 157 -8.14 -7.17 -1.39
CA LEU A 157 -9.22 -6.25 -1.75
C LEU A 157 -10.51 -6.57 -0.99
N LEU A 158 -10.81 -7.85 -0.73
CA LEU A 158 -11.98 -8.25 0.06
C LEU A 158 -11.95 -7.72 1.49
N VAL A 159 -10.78 -7.63 2.10
CA VAL A 159 -10.63 -7.22 3.51
C VAL A 159 -10.45 -5.72 3.67
N CYS A 160 -10.06 -4.97 2.62
CA CYS A 160 -9.78 -3.55 2.74
C CYS A 160 -11.05 -2.73 3.02
N ASP A 161 -10.90 -1.69 3.86
CA ASP A 161 -11.94 -0.70 4.13
C ASP A 161 -11.89 0.44 3.10
N TYR A 162 -10.67 0.75 2.61
CA TYR A 162 -10.42 1.85 1.68
C TYR A 162 -9.39 1.47 0.64
N ALA A 163 -9.54 2.03 -0.55
CA ALA A 163 -8.61 1.82 -1.66
C ALA A 163 -8.24 3.15 -2.32
N ILE A 164 -6.94 3.39 -2.46
CA ILE A 164 -6.36 4.58 -3.11
C ILE A 164 -5.57 4.10 -4.33
N SER A 165 -5.81 4.73 -5.48
CA SER A 165 -5.11 4.39 -6.72
C SER A 165 -4.16 5.50 -7.14
N PRO A 166 -2.83 5.32 -6.98
CA PRO A 166 -1.84 6.23 -7.53
C PRO A 166 -1.83 6.15 -9.05
N VAL A 167 -1.75 7.31 -9.72
CA VAL A 167 -1.76 7.39 -11.19
C VAL A 167 -0.72 8.39 -11.67
N LEU A 168 0.14 7.93 -12.58
CA LEU A 168 1.00 8.80 -13.38
C LEU A 168 0.17 9.30 -14.58
N PRO A 169 0.03 10.62 -14.82
CA PRO A 169 -0.82 11.15 -15.89
C PRO A 169 -0.16 11.06 -17.27
N VAL A 170 -0.05 9.84 -17.77
CA VAL A 170 0.49 9.51 -19.10
C VAL A 170 -0.57 8.79 -19.92
N SER A 171 -0.30 8.59 -21.22
CA SER A 171 -1.16 7.78 -22.08
C SER A 171 -1.49 6.43 -21.43
N TYR A 172 -2.72 5.98 -21.61
CA TYR A 172 -3.26 4.72 -21.03
C TYR A 172 -3.40 4.70 -19.48
N CYS A 173 -3.29 5.83 -18.79
CA CYS A 173 -3.51 5.87 -17.34
C CYS A 173 -4.95 5.50 -16.96
N LEU A 174 -5.93 5.84 -17.79
CA LEU A 174 -7.34 5.47 -17.61
C LEU A 174 -7.55 3.95 -17.60
N GLU A 175 -6.81 3.20 -18.41
CA GLU A 175 -6.89 1.73 -18.44
C GLU A 175 -6.53 1.12 -17.08
N GLY A 176 -5.45 1.59 -16.44
CA GLY A 176 -5.06 1.13 -15.11
C GLY A 176 -6.12 1.43 -14.04
N ILE A 177 -6.77 2.60 -14.13
CA ILE A 177 -7.88 2.96 -13.22
C ILE A 177 -9.09 2.06 -13.48
N THR A 178 -9.50 1.91 -14.75
CA THR A 178 -10.67 1.10 -15.12
C THR A 178 -10.50 -0.36 -14.71
N ASN A 179 -9.32 -0.93 -14.95
CA ASN A 179 -9.01 -2.30 -14.55
C ASN A 179 -9.02 -2.47 -13.02
N PHE A 180 -8.51 -1.48 -12.29
CA PHE A 180 -8.56 -1.52 -10.83
C PHE A 180 -10.00 -1.43 -10.30
N LEU A 181 -10.83 -0.53 -10.84
CA LEU A 181 -12.25 -0.44 -10.48
C LEU A 181 -13.02 -1.72 -10.83
N ALA A 182 -12.69 -2.35 -11.96
CA ALA A 182 -13.25 -3.66 -12.32
C ALA A 182 -12.88 -4.74 -11.30
N SER A 183 -11.68 -4.70 -10.73
CA SER A 183 -11.26 -5.63 -9.68
C SER A 183 -12.01 -5.40 -8.36
N LEU A 184 -12.25 -4.16 -7.98
CA LEU A 184 -13.09 -3.84 -6.82
C LEU A 184 -14.52 -4.33 -7.03
N LYS A 185 -15.07 -4.14 -8.23
CA LYS A 185 -16.41 -4.65 -8.59
C LYS A 185 -16.48 -6.17 -8.54
N LEU A 186 -15.43 -6.88 -8.96
CA LEU A 186 -15.39 -8.35 -8.93
C LEU A 186 -15.54 -8.92 -7.51
N VAL A 187 -15.14 -8.16 -6.50
CA VAL A 187 -15.20 -8.54 -5.08
C VAL A 187 -16.25 -7.76 -4.28
N ASP A 188 -17.17 -7.08 -4.96
CA ASP A 188 -18.26 -6.26 -4.37
C ASP A 188 -17.72 -5.21 -3.36
N LYS A 189 -16.62 -4.54 -3.74
CA LYS A 189 -15.90 -3.54 -2.90
C LYS A 189 -15.75 -2.17 -3.58
N GLU A 190 -16.62 -1.81 -4.53
CA GLU A 190 -16.59 -0.48 -5.15
C GLU A 190 -16.70 0.64 -4.12
N ASP A 191 -17.45 0.39 -3.06
CA ASP A 191 -17.63 1.36 -1.99
C ASP A 191 -16.34 1.65 -1.20
N CYS A 192 -15.33 0.78 -1.23
CA CYS A 192 -14.07 1.08 -0.54
C CYS A 192 -13.20 2.13 -1.28
N PHE A 193 -13.53 2.46 -2.53
CA PHE A 193 -12.73 3.38 -3.31
C PHE A 193 -12.76 4.82 -2.74
N LEU A 194 -11.58 5.32 -2.32
CA LEU A 194 -11.40 6.69 -1.86
C LEU A 194 -11.05 7.66 -2.98
N GLY A 195 -10.44 7.17 -4.05
CA GLY A 195 -10.12 7.99 -5.21
C GLY A 195 -8.74 7.75 -5.80
N VAL A 196 -8.48 8.48 -6.87
CA VAL A 196 -7.21 8.53 -7.59
C VAL A 196 -6.36 9.65 -7.06
N ILE A 197 -5.09 9.37 -6.72
CA ILE A 197 -4.07 10.39 -6.47
C ILE A 197 -3.17 10.54 -7.70
N LEU A 198 -3.11 11.76 -8.24
CA LEU A 198 -2.15 12.10 -9.29
C LEU A 198 -0.75 12.12 -8.70
N ASN A 199 0.11 11.23 -9.17
CA ASN A 199 1.44 11.05 -8.66
C ASN A 199 2.50 11.29 -9.74
N ASN A 200 3.65 11.81 -9.32
CA ASN A 200 4.81 12.06 -10.18
C ASN A 200 4.49 12.97 -11.38
N VAL A 201 3.66 13.99 -11.16
CA VAL A 201 3.23 14.93 -12.20
C VAL A 201 4.36 15.91 -12.51
N ASP A 202 4.87 15.89 -13.72
CA ASP A 202 5.86 16.85 -14.17
C ASP A 202 5.18 18.13 -14.69
N LYS A 203 5.42 19.25 -14.01
CA LYS A 203 4.84 20.56 -14.36
C LYS A 203 5.36 21.11 -15.68
N SER A 204 6.54 20.68 -16.12
CA SER A 204 7.14 21.11 -17.39
C SER A 204 6.56 20.36 -18.60
N TRP A 205 5.88 19.24 -18.37
CA TRP A 205 5.35 18.37 -19.42
C TRP A 205 3.90 18.70 -19.72
N ILE A 206 3.64 19.37 -20.84
CA ILE A 206 2.29 19.80 -21.27
C ILE A 206 1.31 18.62 -21.29
N ASN A 207 1.78 17.44 -21.76
CA ASN A 207 0.94 16.24 -21.82
C ASN A 207 0.52 15.73 -20.43
N HIS A 208 1.37 15.88 -19.40
CA HIS A 208 1.01 15.53 -18.03
C HIS A 208 -0.09 16.43 -17.50
N GLN A 209 0.00 17.74 -17.75
CA GLN A 209 -1.00 18.70 -17.33
C GLN A 209 -2.34 18.46 -18.04
N ALA A 210 -2.33 18.34 -19.37
CA ALA A 210 -3.54 18.06 -20.14
C ALA A 210 -4.24 16.75 -19.71
N THR A 211 -3.44 15.69 -19.45
CA THR A 211 -3.98 14.41 -18.97
C THR A 211 -4.52 14.54 -17.55
N ALA A 212 -3.82 15.25 -16.67
CA ALA A 212 -4.28 15.48 -15.30
C ALA A 212 -5.60 16.26 -15.27
N ASP A 213 -5.75 17.29 -16.09
CA ASP A 213 -6.99 18.08 -16.16
C ASP A 213 -8.15 17.25 -16.72
N LYS A 214 -7.90 16.44 -17.75
CA LYS A 214 -8.90 15.50 -18.27
C LYS A 214 -9.31 14.45 -17.23
N LEU A 215 -8.38 13.93 -16.44
CA LEU A 215 -8.68 13.00 -15.35
C LEU A 215 -9.56 13.66 -14.27
N LYS A 216 -9.28 14.91 -13.90
CA LYS A 216 -10.12 15.66 -12.95
C LYS A 216 -11.55 15.86 -13.46
N GLU A 217 -11.70 16.17 -14.74
CA GLU A 217 -13.02 16.32 -15.38
C GLU A 217 -13.81 15.01 -15.37
N ILE A 218 -13.15 13.87 -15.68
CA ILE A 218 -13.80 12.55 -15.76
C ILE A 218 -14.13 12.00 -14.36
N LEU A 219 -13.18 12.07 -13.43
CA LEU A 219 -13.27 11.40 -12.13
C LEU A 219 -13.98 12.26 -11.07
N GLN A 220 -14.08 13.57 -11.26
CA GLN A 220 -14.78 14.52 -10.36
C GLN A 220 -14.38 14.31 -8.88
N ASP A 221 -15.30 13.85 -8.03
CA ASP A 221 -15.03 13.62 -6.60
C ASP A 221 -14.14 12.38 -6.33
N ASN A 222 -13.97 11.50 -7.32
CA ASN A 222 -13.14 10.31 -7.23
C ASN A 222 -11.66 10.58 -7.51
N ILE A 223 -11.22 11.83 -7.53
CA ILE A 223 -9.81 12.21 -7.61
C ILE A 223 -9.44 13.12 -6.44
N TYR A 224 -8.25 12.96 -5.92
CA TYR A 224 -7.73 13.81 -4.86
C TYR A 224 -7.49 15.23 -5.38
N LYS A 225 -7.75 16.24 -4.54
CA LYS A 225 -7.39 17.64 -4.82
C LYS A 225 -5.88 17.81 -4.79
N THR A 226 -5.24 17.11 -3.89
CA THR A 226 -3.77 17.06 -3.77
C THR A 226 -3.17 16.42 -5.01
N VAL A 227 -2.05 16.97 -5.46
CA VAL A 227 -1.23 16.43 -6.58
C VAL A 227 0.18 16.26 -6.07
N LEU A 228 0.75 15.07 -6.24
CA LEU A 228 2.14 14.80 -5.94
C LEU A 228 2.99 15.04 -7.19
N TYR A 229 3.80 16.07 -7.15
CA TYR A 229 4.61 16.46 -8.30
C TYR A 229 5.90 15.66 -8.42
N HIS A 230 6.46 15.58 -9.63
CA HIS A 230 7.77 14.97 -9.87
C HIS A 230 8.84 15.70 -9.06
N ARG A 231 9.41 15.02 -8.08
CA ARG A 231 10.46 15.52 -7.20
C ARG A 231 11.39 14.39 -6.76
N SER A 232 12.69 14.61 -6.90
CA SER A 232 13.69 13.62 -6.47
C SER A 232 13.60 13.19 -4.98
N PRO A 233 13.07 13.98 -4.02
CA PRO A 233 12.87 13.52 -2.66
C PRO A 233 11.98 12.29 -2.51
N TYR A 234 10.98 12.10 -3.35
CA TYR A 234 10.10 10.91 -3.26
C TYR A 234 10.88 9.61 -3.47
N ASP A 235 11.66 9.53 -4.54
CA ASP A 235 12.48 8.34 -4.82
C ASP A 235 13.58 8.19 -3.77
N LYS A 236 14.25 9.29 -3.41
CA LYS A 236 15.31 9.30 -2.40
C LYS A 236 14.81 8.87 -1.03
N SER A 237 13.63 9.29 -0.62
CA SER A 237 13.06 8.96 0.70
C SER A 237 12.88 7.46 0.86
N GLN A 238 12.28 6.81 -0.11
CA GLN A 238 12.12 5.35 -0.11
C GLN A 238 13.48 4.64 -0.23
N TYR A 239 14.31 5.05 -1.19
CA TYR A 239 15.62 4.42 -1.42
C TYR A 239 16.55 4.49 -0.21
N SER A 240 16.59 5.61 0.51
CA SER A 240 17.44 5.78 1.69
C SER A 240 16.74 5.47 3.03
N ASN A 241 15.52 4.94 2.99
CA ASN A 241 14.69 4.73 4.18
C ASN A 241 14.64 5.98 5.07
N THR A 242 14.46 7.16 4.46
CA THR A 242 14.48 8.45 5.15
C THR A 242 13.16 9.18 4.90
N PRO A 243 12.30 9.37 5.91
CA PRO A 243 11.01 10.04 5.69
C PRO A 243 11.17 11.48 5.17
N LEU A 244 10.24 11.90 4.30
CA LEU A 244 10.29 13.20 3.63
C LEU A 244 10.43 14.40 4.59
N TYR A 245 9.77 14.33 5.75
CA TYR A 245 9.75 15.42 6.72
C TYR A 245 11.03 15.56 7.56
N THR A 246 11.97 14.64 7.45
CA THR A 246 13.23 14.67 8.24
C THR A 246 14.29 15.58 7.63
N GLN A 247 14.17 15.89 6.34
CA GLN A 247 15.16 16.68 5.60
C GLN A 247 14.62 18.05 5.24
N GLN A 248 15.26 19.12 5.73
CA GLN A 248 14.86 20.50 5.41
C GLN A 248 14.84 20.77 3.90
N ALA A 249 15.78 20.18 3.15
CA ALA A 249 15.82 20.30 1.68
C ALA A 249 14.61 19.66 0.98
N TRP A 250 13.86 18.79 1.66
CA TRP A 250 12.70 18.09 1.12
C TRP A 250 11.36 18.69 1.58
N ARG A 251 11.39 19.83 2.24
CA ARG A 251 10.22 20.48 2.87
C ARG A 251 9.02 20.57 1.93
N VAL A 252 9.22 21.01 0.68
CA VAL A 252 8.12 21.16 -0.28
C VAL A 252 7.45 19.82 -0.59
N ALA A 253 8.24 18.74 -0.79
CA ALA A 253 7.68 17.41 -1.00
C ALA A 253 6.97 16.90 0.26
N ALA A 254 7.50 17.19 1.44
CA ALA A 254 6.88 16.84 2.72
C ALA A 254 5.55 17.55 2.93
N GLU A 255 5.44 18.84 2.60
CA GLU A 255 4.19 19.63 2.70
C GLU A 255 3.13 19.13 1.70
N GLU A 256 3.54 18.80 0.46
CA GLU A 256 2.64 18.18 -0.53
C GLU A 256 2.11 16.83 -0.03
N PHE A 257 3.00 15.99 0.52
CA PHE A 257 2.61 14.68 1.02
C PHE A 257 1.74 14.77 2.28
N ASP A 258 2.03 15.72 3.18
CA ASP A 258 1.20 16.00 4.35
C ASP A 258 -0.24 16.38 3.94
N SER A 259 -0.37 17.19 2.89
CA SER A 259 -1.68 17.54 2.34
C SER A 259 -2.44 16.30 1.82
N PHE A 260 -1.74 15.37 1.19
CA PHE A 260 -2.32 14.09 0.78
C PHE A 260 -2.77 13.24 1.97
N VAL A 261 -1.95 13.14 3.03
CA VAL A 261 -2.31 12.40 4.25
C VAL A 261 -3.57 13.01 4.88
N ARG A 262 -3.62 14.33 5.05
CA ARG A 262 -4.78 15.03 5.61
C ARG A 262 -6.04 14.82 4.76
N GLU A 263 -5.94 14.98 3.44
CA GLU A 263 -7.06 14.74 2.53
C GLU A 263 -7.53 13.28 2.60
N THR A 264 -6.62 12.31 2.78
CA THR A 264 -6.99 10.90 2.97
C THR A 264 -7.85 10.71 4.22
N ILE A 265 -7.46 11.31 5.34
CA ILE A 265 -8.24 11.23 6.58
C ILE A 265 -9.59 11.96 6.46
N GLU A 266 -9.63 13.11 5.79
CA GLU A 266 -10.88 13.82 5.51
C GLU A 266 -11.86 12.97 4.67
N ARG A 267 -11.35 12.27 3.65
CA ARG A 267 -12.16 11.37 2.80
C ARG A 267 -12.68 10.17 3.60
N ILE A 268 -11.86 9.58 4.46
CA ILE A 268 -12.27 8.50 5.37
C ILE A 268 -13.37 9.01 6.31
N ASN A 269 -13.14 10.15 6.96
CA ASN A 269 -14.11 10.74 7.90
C ASN A 269 -15.46 11.03 7.23
N LYS A 270 -15.45 11.59 6.02
CA LYS A 270 -16.65 11.86 5.24
C LYS A 270 -17.41 10.58 4.90
N LYS A 271 -16.67 9.52 4.56
CA LYS A 271 -17.24 8.23 4.17
C LYS A 271 -17.88 7.50 5.34
N ASP A 272 -17.22 7.46 6.47
CA ASP A 272 -17.65 6.73 7.66
C ASP A 272 -18.51 7.56 8.62
N ASN A 273 -18.74 8.84 8.35
CA ASN A 273 -19.35 9.80 9.28
C ASN A 273 -18.66 9.77 10.65
N CYS A 274 -17.32 9.71 10.67
CA CYS A 274 -16.49 9.66 11.89
C CYS A 274 -15.56 10.87 11.98
N ASN A 275 -14.86 11.01 13.11
CA ASN A 275 -13.91 12.09 13.37
C ASN A 275 -12.55 11.51 13.76
N LEU A 276 -11.87 10.85 12.83
CA LEU A 276 -10.46 10.49 13.01
C LEU A 276 -9.64 11.79 13.06
N SER A 277 -8.85 11.97 14.12
CA SER A 277 -7.91 13.08 14.23
C SER A 277 -6.49 12.61 13.95
N LEU A 278 -5.73 13.50 13.31
CA LEU A 278 -4.28 13.34 13.17
C LEU A 278 -3.52 14.06 14.30
N ASP A 279 -4.23 14.87 15.10
CA ASP A 279 -3.65 15.59 16.23
C ASP A 279 -3.51 14.71 17.47
#